data_7a98d6ae7616e29963150e6de86efc23
#
_entry.id   7a98d6ae7616e29963150e6de86efc23
#
_cell.length_a   1.000
_cell.length_b   1.000
_cell.length_c   1.000
_cell.angle_alpha   90.00
_cell.angle_beta   90.00
_cell.angle_gamma   90.00
#
_symmetry.space_group_name_H-M   'P 1'
#
loop_
_entity.id
_entity.type
_entity.pdbx_description
1 polymer ?
#
loop_
_entity_poly.entity_id
_entity_poly.type
_entity_poly.pdbx_seq_one_letter_code
_entity_poly.pdbx_strand_id
1 'polypeptide(L)'
;MSFSIELELQRFPKVVQLKDGTNATLRQLCPDDEKEFHGLFLSIPEPERMFIKHRVAEIETIRDWCRNLDYGRNLPLVGLVGGKIAGDATLHQQLGGWKRHVGRVSVLVHPEFRGRGLARALIGEIIEIARQVGLEKVEAEFIGEQAAAIKMFALLGFSQLLRLENHVKDMQAISHDYILMGLDLKTDEEYAGVGG
;
A
#
# COMPACT_ATOMS: atom_id res chain seq x y z
N MET A 1 3.31 15.52 -18.44
CA MET A 1 1.98 14.99 -18.75
C MET A 1 1.66 13.94 -17.70
N SER A 2 0.60 14.14 -16.90
CA SER A 2 0.13 13.10 -15.97
C SER A 2 -0.64 12.08 -16.78
N PHE A 3 -0.23 10.82 -16.72
CA PHE A 3 -0.98 9.73 -17.34
C PHE A 3 -2.22 9.42 -16.48
N SER A 4 -3.32 8.99 -17.12
CA SER A 4 -4.48 8.55 -16.36
C SER A 4 -4.18 7.21 -15.68
N ILE A 5 -4.77 6.97 -14.52
CA ILE A 5 -4.58 5.74 -13.77
C ILE A 5 -5.04 4.51 -14.57
N GLU A 6 -6.06 4.68 -15.42
CA GLU A 6 -6.57 3.63 -16.30
C GLU A 6 -5.52 3.15 -17.31
N LEU A 7 -4.66 4.05 -17.80
CA LEU A 7 -3.57 3.70 -18.70
C LEU A 7 -2.51 2.86 -17.97
N GLU A 8 -2.16 3.25 -16.75
CA GLU A 8 -1.21 2.48 -15.94
C GLU A 8 -1.75 1.10 -15.57
N LEU A 9 -3.05 0.96 -15.37
CA LEU A 9 -3.67 -0.32 -15.06
C LEU A 9 -3.68 -1.31 -16.24
N GLN A 10 -3.47 -0.85 -17.48
CA GLN A 10 -3.31 -1.73 -18.65
C GLN A 10 -2.03 -2.59 -18.59
N ARG A 11 -1.07 -2.26 -17.73
CA ARG A 11 0.15 -3.05 -17.51
C ARG A 11 -0.11 -4.34 -16.73
N PHE A 12 -1.29 -4.48 -16.14
CA PHE A 12 -1.70 -5.62 -15.33
C PHE A 12 -2.68 -6.54 -16.08
N PRO A 13 -2.71 -7.85 -15.77
CA PRO A 13 -1.95 -8.51 -14.72
C PRO A 13 -0.46 -8.65 -15.04
N LYS A 14 0.40 -8.54 -14.02
CA LYS A 14 1.86 -8.69 -14.11
C LYS A 14 2.32 -9.86 -13.25
N VAL A 15 3.12 -10.76 -13.83
CA VAL A 15 3.72 -11.87 -13.08
C VAL A 15 5.10 -11.44 -12.56
N VAL A 16 5.34 -11.67 -11.28
CA VAL A 16 6.63 -11.42 -10.62
C VAL A 16 7.09 -12.69 -9.91
N GLN A 17 8.40 -12.95 -9.95
CA GLN A 17 9.00 -14.05 -9.19
C GLN A 17 9.40 -13.56 -7.80
N LEU A 18 8.93 -14.24 -6.77
CA LEU A 18 9.29 -13.99 -5.38
C LEU A 18 10.67 -14.58 -5.05
N LYS A 19 11.22 -14.24 -3.88
CA LYS A 19 12.57 -14.67 -3.45
C LYS A 19 12.75 -16.18 -3.35
N ASP A 20 11.68 -16.90 -3.08
CA ASP A 20 11.66 -18.37 -2.96
C ASP A 20 11.39 -19.07 -4.30
N GLY A 21 11.36 -18.33 -5.42
CA GLY A 21 11.07 -18.84 -6.74
C GLY A 21 9.58 -18.95 -7.08
N THR A 22 8.68 -18.71 -6.12
CA THR A 22 7.23 -18.73 -6.35
C THR A 22 6.82 -17.57 -7.26
N ASN A 23 5.92 -17.81 -8.20
CA ASN A 23 5.33 -16.76 -9.02
C ASN A 23 4.11 -16.16 -8.32
N ALA A 24 4.06 -14.83 -8.28
CA ALA A 24 2.88 -14.08 -7.87
C ALA A 24 2.34 -13.28 -9.05
N THR A 25 1.02 -13.22 -9.18
CA THR A 25 0.35 -12.37 -10.16
C THR A 25 -0.14 -11.11 -9.46
N LEU A 26 0.34 -9.95 -9.91
CA LEU A 26 -0.09 -8.65 -9.40
C LEU A 26 -1.18 -8.08 -10.32
N ARG A 27 -2.26 -7.57 -9.76
CA ARG A 27 -3.31 -6.86 -10.47
C ARG A 27 -4.12 -5.96 -9.54
N GLN A 28 -4.93 -5.08 -10.10
CA GLN A 28 -5.91 -4.33 -9.31
C GLN A 28 -6.95 -5.26 -8.69
N LEU A 29 -7.46 -4.87 -7.52
CA LEU A 29 -8.62 -5.51 -6.90
C LEU A 29 -9.84 -5.36 -7.80
N CYS A 30 -10.65 -6.40 -7.92
CA CYS A 30 -11.88 -6.41 -8.72
C CYS A 30 -13.12 -6.63 -7.82
N PRO A 31 -14.33 -6.29 -8.30
CA PRO A 31 -15.55 -6.51 -7.52
C PRO A 31 -15.76 -7.96 -7.07
N ASP A 32 -15.34 -8.93 -7.88
CA ASP A 32 -15.50 -10.37 -7.62
C ASP A 32 -14.53 -10.91 -6.56
N ASP A 33 -13.56 -10.12 -6.12
CA ASP A 33 -12.55 -10.52 -5.13
C ASP A 33 -13.05 -10.46 -3.67
N GLU A 34 -14.28 -10.05 -3.42
CA GLU A 34 -14.84 -9.80 -2.08
C GLU A 34 -14.45 -10.89 -1.07
N LYS A 35 -14.70 -12.15 -1.42
CA LYS A 35 -14.47 -13.28 -0.53
C LYS A 35 -12.99 -13.54 -0.24
N GLU A 36 -12.16 -13.53 -1.28
CA GLU A 36 -10.71 -13.78 -1.15
C GLU A 36 -10.03 -12.60 -0.42
N PHE A 37 -10.46 -11.38 -0.70
CA PHE A 37 -9.93 -10.18 -0.06
C PHE A 37 -10.31 -10.13 1.43
N HIS A 38 -11.55 -10.49 1.79
CA HIS A 38 -11.96 -10.67 3.19
C HIS A 38 -11.12 -11.75 3.89
N GLY A 39 -10.87 -12.89 3.20
CA GLY A 39 -10.01 -13.94 3.70
C GLY A 39 -8.60 -13.48 4.05
N LEU A 40 -8.02 -12.58 3.25
CA LEU A 40 -6.72 -11.96 3.55
C LEU A 40 -6.77 -11.23 4.90
N PHE A 41 -7.78 -10.38 5.15
CA PHE A 41 -7.89 -9.65 6.43
C PHE A 41 -8.10 -10.59 7.62
N LEU A 42 -8.91 -11.64 7.45
CA LEU A 42 -9.14 -12.62 8.52
C LEU A 42 -7.89 -13.44 8.85
N SER A 43 -6.97 -13.62 7.89
CA SER A 43 -5.70 -14.33 8.11
C SER A 43 -4.73 -13.57 9.01
N ILE A 44 -4.90 -12.25 9.13
CA ILE A 44 -4.03 -11.40 9.94
C ILE A 44 -4.32 -11.65 11.42
N PRO A 45 -3.30 -11.90 12.26
CA PRO A 45 -3.49 -12.07 13.69
C PRO A 45 -4.24 -10.89 14.31
N GLU A 46 -5.14 -11.17 15.24
CA GLU A 46 -5.99 -10.15 15.87
C GLU A 46 -5.20 -8.96 16.45
N PRO A 47 -4.05 -9.16 17.15
CA PRO A 47 -3.25 -8.04 17.65
C PRO A 47 -2.76 -7.09 16.55
N GLU A 48 -2.47 -7.61 15.35
CA GLU A 48 -2.08 -6.79 14.21
C GLU A 48 -3.29 -6.11 13.55
N ARG A 49 -4.45 -6.78 13.50
CA ARG A 49 -5.69 -6.19 12.97
C ARG A 49 -6.20 -5.00 13.77
N MET A 50 -5.88 -4.90 15.07
CA MET A 50 -6.29 -3.79 15.93
C MET A 50 -5.75 -2.43 15.47
N PHE A 51 -4.74 -2.41 14.62
CA PHE A 51 -4.20 -1.18 14.01
C PHE A 51 -4.84 -0.84 12.65
N ILE A 52 -5.68 -1.70 12.10
CA ILE A 52 -6.40 -1.42 10.86
C ILE A 52 -7.58 -0.50 11.18
N LYS A 53 -7.64 0.67 10.55
CA LYS A 53 -8.61 1.75 10.83
C LYS A 53 -10.08 1.39 10.56
N HIS A 54 -10.37 0.23 9.98
CA HIS A 54 -11.70 -0.20 9.55
C HIS A 54 -12.09 -1.54 10.16
N ARG A 55 -13.38 -1.81 10.23
CA ARG A 55 -13.93 -3.08 10.72
C ARG A 55 -13.79 -4.19 9.66
N VAL A 56 -12.56 -4.50 9.28
CA VAL A 56 -12.24 -5.45 8.20
C VAL A 56 -12.62 -6.90 8.50
N ALA A 57 -12.97 -7.22 9.74
CA ALA A 57 -13.54 -8.53 10.11
C ALA A 57 -15.00 -8.66 9.64
N GLU A 58 -15.70 -7.55 9.41
CA GLU A 58 -17.07 -7.54 8.89
C GLU A 58 -17.03 -7.62 7.36
N ILE A 59 -17.65 -8.65 6.79
CA ILE A 59 -17.67 -8.87 5.34
C ILE A 59 -18.31 -7.69 4.58
N GLU A 60 -19.26 -7.01 5.20
CA GLU A 60 -19.96 -5.85 4.64
C GLU A 60 -19.00 -4.70 4.32
N THR A 61 -17.99 -4.47 5.17
CA THR A 61 -16.95 -3.46 4.94
C THR A 61 -16.15 -3.77 3.67
N ILE A 62 -15.76 -5.02 3.50
CA ILE A 62 -14.98 -5.46 2.33
C ILE A 62 -15.85 -5.47 1.07
N ARG A 63 -17.11 -5.87 1.20
CA ARG A 63 -18.11 -5.82 0.12
C ARG A 63 -18.31 -4.41 -0.40
N ASP A 64 -18.44 -3.44 0.50
CA ASP A 64 -18.58 -2.04 0.12
C ASP A 64 -17.34 -1.53 -0.62
N TRP A 65 -16.13 -1.90 -0.19
CA TRP A 65 -14.90 -1.54 -0.89
C TRP A 65 -14.86 -2.13 -2.30
N CYS A 66 -15.15 -3.42 -2.45
CA CYS A 66 -15.13 -4.09 -3.76
C CYS A 66 -16.21 -3.56 -4.72
N ARG A 67 -17.36 -3.12 -4.21
CA ARG A 67 -18.45 -2.57 -5.03
C ARG A 67 -18.24 -1.12 -5.44
N ASN A 68 -17.53 -0.34 -4.61
CA ASN A 68 -17.34 1.10 -4.80
C ASN A 68 -15.87 1.43 -5.12
N LEU A 69 -15.23 0.61 -5.97
CA LEU A 69 -13.86 0.83 -6.40
C LEU A 69 -13.75 2.15 -7.16
N ASP A 70 -12.91 3.04 -6.66
CA ASP A 70 -12.49 4.28 -7.32
C ASP A 70 -10.96 4.31 -7.31
N TYR A 71 -10.36 3.77 -8.36
CA TYR A 71 -8.90 3.66 -8.48
C TYR A 71 -8.19 5.03 -8.51
N GLY A 72 -8.91 6.10 -8.87
CA GLY A 72 -8.38 7.46 -8.80
C GLY A 72 -8.20 7.96 -7.36
N ARG A 73 -8.93 7.39 -6.40
CA ARG A 73 -8.81 7.74 -4.97
C ARG A 73 -8.08 6.67 -4.17
N ASN A 74 -8.46 5.42 -4.38
CA ASN A 74 -7.89 4.27 -3.67
C ASN A 74 -7.62 3.16 -4.69
N LEU A 75 -6.36 2.95 -4.99
CA LEU A 75 -5.92 1.87 -5.89
C LEU A 75 -5.37 0.70 -5.08
N PRO A 76 -6.16 -0.32 -4.77
CA PRO A 76 -5.65 -1.57 -4.21
C PRO A 76 -5.07 -2.45 -5.32
N LEU A 77 -3.78 -2.78 -5.20
CA LEU A 77 -3.10 -3.82 -5.95
C LEU A 77 -3.03 -5.09 -5.10
N VAL A 78 -3.57 -6.18 -5.60
CA VAL A 78 -3.49 -7.48 -4.95
C VAL A 78 -2.43 -8.36 -5.60
N GLY A 79 -1.74 -9.13 -4.77
CA GLY A 79 -0.80 -10.16 -5.19
C GLY A 79 -1.37 -11.54 -4.98
N LEU A 80 -1.57 -12.31 -6.06
CA LEU A 80 -2.12 -13.66 -6.01
C LEU A 80 -1.00 -14.69 -6.09
N VAL A 81 -1.05 -15.68 -5.21
CA VAL A 81 -0.19 -16.87 -5.23
C VAL A 81 -1.09 -18.10 -5.25
N GLY A 82 -0.92 -18.98 -6.24
CA GLY A 82 -1.80 -20.13 -6.41
C GLY A 82 -3.28 -19.76 -6.59
N GLY A 83 -3.58 -18.59 -7.14
CA GLY A 83 -4.93 -18.08 -7.37
C GLY A 83 -5.60 -17.45 -6.16
N LYS A 84 -4.94 -17.40 -4.98
CA LYS A 84 -5.46 -16.78 -3.75
C LYS A 84 -4.78 -15.43 -3.51
N ILE A 85 -5.52 -14.46 -2.97
CA ILE A 85 -4.96 -13.17 -2.57
C ILE A 85 -4.02 -13.38 -1.37
N ALA A 86 -2.72 -13.24 -1.62
CA ALA A 86 -1.66 -13.41 -0.64
C ALA A 86 -1.19 -12.08 -0.02
N GLY A 87 -1.56 -10.96 -0.62
CA GLY A 87 -1.25 -9.62 -0.11
C GLY A 87 -1.94 -8.54 -0.91
N ASP A 88 -1.96 -7.35 -0.31
CA ASP A 88 -2.51 -6.12 -0.86
C ASP A 88 -1.55 -4.96 -0.60
N ALA A 89 -1.44 -4.03 -1.55
CA ALA A 89 -0.90 -2.70 -1.31
C ALA A 89 -1.83 -1.67 -1.94
N THR A 90 -2.20 -0.65 -1.19
CA THR A 90 -3.14 0.36 -1.65
C THR A 90 -2.46 1.73 -1.73
N LEU A 91 -2.60 2.40 -2.89
CA LEU A 91 -2.30 3.81 -3.06
C LEU A 91 -3.55 4.64 -2.76
N HIS A 92 -3.46 5.48 -1.74
CA HIS A 92 -4.50 6.44 -1.38
C HIS A 92 -4.13 7.82 -1.91
N GLN A 93 -5.02 8.46 -2.65
CA GLN A 93 -4.81 9.76 -3.28
C GLN A 93 -5.85 10.77 -2.81
N GLN A 94 -5.44 12.03 -2.70
CA GLN A 94 -6.33 13.17 -2.49
C GLN A 94 -6.47 13.94 -3.81
N LEU A 95 -7.70 14.02 -4.35
CA LEU A 95 -7.94 14.70 -5.64
C LEU A 95 -7.94 16.23 -5.52
N GLY A 96 -7.78 16.77 -4.32
CA GLY A 96 -7.76 18.22 -4.09
C GLY A 96 -7.03 18.62 -2.82
N GLY A 97 -6.93 19.92 -2.60
CA GLY A 97 -6.27 20.48 -1.41
C GLY A 97 -4.74 20.52 -1.51
N TRP A 98 -4.13 20.89 -0.42
CA TRP A 98 -2.69 21.17 -0.32
C TRP A 98 -1.80 19.91 -0.34
N LYS A 99 -2.37 18.73 -0.09
CA LYS A 99 -1.69 17.43 -0.18
C LYS A 99 -2.00 16.64 -1.46
N ARG A 100 -2.63 17.24 -2.50
CA ARG A 100 -3.01 16.53 -3.73
C ARG A 100 -1.84 15.87 -4.48
N HIS A 101 -0.62 16.33 -4.25
CA HIS A 101 0.62 15.81 -4.83
C HIS A 101 1.28 14.72 -3.98
N VAL A 102 0.70 14.36 -2.85
CA VAL A 102 1.21 13.37 -1.92
C VAL A 102 0.26 12.16 -1.89
N GLY A 103 0.77 10.99 -2.26
CA GLY A 103 0.08 9.72 -2.07
C GLY A 103 0.40 9.12 -0.71
N ARG A 104 -0.53 8.34 -0.14
CA ARG A 104 -0.24 7.48 1.01
C ARG A 104 -0.33 6.04 0.60
N VAL A 105 0.63 5.22 1.04
CA VAL A 105 0.66 3.79 0.74
C VAL A 105 0.47 2.96 2.00
N SER A 106 -0.28 1.88 1.86
CA SER A 106 -0.42 0.85 2.88
C SER A 106 -0.14 -0.52 2.26
N VAL A 107 0.28 -1.48 3.06
CA VAL A 107 0.55 -2.84 2.60
C VAL A 107 0.16 -3.86 3.66
N LEU A 108 -0.41 -4.97 3.21
CA LEU A 108 -0.78 -6.11 4.03
C LEU A 108 -0.36 -7.39 3.32
N VAL A 109 0.24 -8.33 4.05
CA VAL A 109 0.63 -9.63 3.50
C VAL A 109 0.16 -10.74 4.44
N HIS A 110 -0.50 -11.72 3.85
CA HIS A 110 -0.92 -12.94 4.53
C HIS A 110 0.28 -13.58 5.25
N PRO A 111 0.15 -13.99 6.52
CA PRO A 111 1.28 -14.47 7.34
C PRO A 111 2.13 -15.55 6.67
N GLU A 112 1.51 -16.50 5.98
CA GLU A 112 2.21 -17.59 5.28
C GLU A 112 3.09 -17.13 4.11
N PHE A 113 2.85 -15.94 3.56
CA PHE A 113 3.60 -15.40 2.41
C PHE A 113 4.57 -14.29 2.80
N ARG A 114 4.72 -13.99 4.10
CA ARG A 114 5.69 -13.01 4.60
C ARG A 114 7.14 -13.48 4.36
N GLY A 115 8.06 -12.52 4.27
CA GLY A 115 9.48 -12.80 4.06
C GLY A 115 9.86 -13.17 2.63
N ARG A 116 8.89 -13.47 1.75
CA ARG A 116 9.13 -13.91 0.36
C ARG A 116 9.30 -12.76 -0.64
N GLY A 117 9.15 -11.50 -0.20
CA GLY A 117 9.33 -10.32 -1.06
C GLY A 117 8.06 -9.79 -1.72
N LEU A 118 6.87 -10.36 -1.42
CA LEU A 118 5.59 -9.94 -2.01
C LEU A 118 5.26 -8.47 -1.69
N ALA A 119 5.41 -8.04 -0.42
CA ALA A 119 5.20 -6.64 -0.03
C ALA A 119 6.08 -5.68 -0.83
N ARG A 120 7.37 -6.03 -1.01
CA ARG A 120 8.31 -5.23 -1.79
C ARG A 120 7.91 -5.12 -3.26
N ALA A 121 7.44 -6.21 -3.86
CA ALA A 121 6.96 -6.21 -5.24
C ALA A 121 5.72 -5.33 -5.40
N LEU A 122 4.73 -5.47 -4.51
CA LEU A 122 3.51 -4.66 -4.52
C LEU A 122 3.81 -3.17 -4.34
N ILE A 123 4.60 -2.80 -3.33
CA ILE A 123 4.95 -1.39 -3.08
C ILE A 123 5.79 -0.82 -4.23
N GLY A 124 6.68 -1.61 -4.83
CA GLY A 124 7.45 -1.19 -6.00
C GLY A 124 6.54 -0.78 -7.17
N GLU A 125 5.50 -1.56 -7.47
CA GLU A 125 4.52 -1.21 -8.51
C GLU A 125 3.68 0.02 -8.12
N ILE A 126 3.30 0.16 -6.86
CA ILE A 126 2.58 1.35 -6.36
C ILE A 126 3.43 2.61 -6.52
N ILE A 127 4.73 2.56 -6.21
CA ILE A 127 5.65 3.69 -6.38
C ILE A 127 5.73 4.08 -7.87
N GLU A 128 5.84 3.10 -8.75
CA GLU A 128 5.90 3.36 -10.19
C GLU A 128 4.60 4.01 -10.69
N ILE A 129 3.44 3.47 -10.33
CA ILE A 129 2.15 4.07 -10.65
C ILE A 129 2.06 5.50 -10.09
N ALA A 130 2.46 5.72 -8.85
CA ALA A 130 2.44 7.03 -8.22
C ALA A 130 3.25 8.08 -9.01
N ARG A 131 4.42 7.70 -9.55
CA ARG A 131 5.22 8.55 -10.45
C ARG A 131 4.49 8.87 -11.74
N GLN A 132 3.94 7.88 -12.39
CA GLN A 132 3.29 8.02 -13.70
C GLN A 132 2.02 8.88 -13.63
N VAL A 133 1.25 8.78 -12.55
CA VAL A 133 0.06 9.63 -12.33
C VAL A 133 0.41 11.03 -11.83
N GLY A 134 1.70 11.35 -11.66
CA GLY A 134 2.19 12.69 -11.36
C GLY A 134 2.21 13.06 -9.87
N LEU A 135 2.19 12.06 -8.97
CA LEU A 135 2.48 12.34 -7.57
C LEU A 135 3.96 12.69 -7.38
N GLU A 136 4.22 13.61 -6.47
CA GLU A 136 5.58 14.07 -6.17
C GLU A 136 6.19 13.34 -4.98
N LYS A 137 5.34 12.84 -4.08
CA LYS A 137 5.74 12.16 -2.84
C LYS A 137 4.79 11.01 -2.54
N VAL A 138 5.32 10.01 -1.83
CA VAL A 138 4.50 9.00 -1.17
C VAL A 138 4.87 8.89 0.30
N GLU A 139 3.86 8.76 1.15
CA GLU A 139 4.00 8.61 2.61
C GLU A 139 3.48 7.24 3.05
N ALA A 140 4.04 6.70 4.13
CA ALA A 140 3.58 5.49 4.79
C ALA A 140 3.61 5.68 6.32
N GLU A 141 2.58 5.19 6.99
CA GLU A 141 2.38 5.32 8.44
C GLU A 141 2.60 3.97 9.13
N PHE A 142 3.30 4.00 10.26
CA PHE A 142 3.61 2.81 11.06
C PHE A 142 3.45 3.08 12.55
N ILE A 143 3.29 2.01 13.31
CA ILE A 143 3.55 2.00 14.75
C ILE A 143 4.96 1.48 15.02
N GLY A 144 5.54 1.85 16.18
CA GLY A 144 6.93 1.54 16.51
C GLY A 144 7.29 0.05 16.47
N GLU A 145 6.31 -0.81 16.76
CA GLU A 145 6.44 -2.28 16.77
C GLU A 145 6.57 -2.90 15.37
N GLN A 146 6.23 -2.18 14.32
CA GLN A 146 6.30 -2.68 12.93
C GLN A 146 7.71 -2.56 12.32
N ALA A 147 8.75 -2.90 13.08
CA ALA A 147 10.16 -2.75 12.68
C ALA A 147 10.50 -3.42 11.35
N ALA A 148 9.93 -4.59 11.06
CA ALA A 148 10.16 -5.30 9.79
C ALA A 148 9.60 -4.54 8.58
N ALA A 149 8.41 -3.93 8.71
CA ALA A 149 7.81 -3.11 7.66
C ALA A 149 8.61 -1.82 7.47
N ILE A 150 8.96 -1.13 8.56
CA ILE A 150 9.79 0.08 8.53
C ILE A 150 11.12 -0.19 7.80
N LYS A 151 11.81 -1.29 8.13
CA LYS A 151 13.04 -1.69 7.46
C LYS A 151 12.83 -1.96 5.97
N MET A 152 11.74 -2.62 5.60
CA MET A 152 11.41 -2.90 4.19
C MET A 152 11.18 -1.61 3.41
N PHE A 153 10.44 -0.64 3.97
CA PHE A 153 10.23 0.66 3.35
C PHE A 153 11.53 1.46 3.23
N ALA A 154 12.41 1.43 4.24
CA ALA A 154 13.74 2.04 4.16
C ALA A 154 14.57 1.47 3.00
N LEU A 155 14.50 0.15 2.76
CA LEU A 155 15.16 -0.50 1.61
C LEU A 155 14.55 -0.13 0.24
N LEU A 156 13.35 0.44 0.22
CA LEU A 156 12.69 1.01 -0.97
C LEU A 156 12.97 2.52 -1.14
N GLY A 157 13.80 3.10 -0.27
CA GLY A 157 14.21 4.51 -0.33
C GLY A 157 13.38 5.46 0.53
N PHE A 158 12.40 4.96 1.30
CA PHE A 158 11.69 5.82 2.26
C PHE A 158 12.62 6.23 3.40
N SER A 159 12.53 7.48 3.80
CA SER A 159 13.17 8.02 4.99
C SER A 159 12.14 8.33 6.08
N GLN A 160 12.56 8.25 7.34
CA GLN A 160 11.69 8.63 8.46
C GLN A 160 11.55 10.17 8.49
N LEU A 161 10.33 10.66 8.32
CA LEU A 161 10.00 12.07 8.40
C LEU A 161 9.70 12.53 9.82
N LEU A 162 9.02 11.65 10.59
CA LEU A 162 8.53 11.97 11.92
C LEU A 162 8.46 10.72 12.78
N ARG A 163 8.74 10.88 14.09
CA ARG A 163 8.40 9.93 15.15
C ARG A 163 7.80 10.68 16.32
N LEU A 164 6.63 10.26 16.77
CA LEU A 164 5.94 10.80 17.94
C LEU A 164 5.72 9.68 18.94
N GLU A 165 6.31 9.81 20.12
CA GLU A 165 6.20 8.81 21.16
C GLU A 165 4.79 8.79 21.76
N ASN A 166 4.23 7.59 21.95
CA ASN A 166 2.92 7.35 22.58
C ASN A 166 1.77 8.15 21.92
N HIS A 167 1.84 8.43 20.62
CA HIS A 167 0.94 9.36 19.94
C HIS A 167 -0.37 8.72 19.46
N VAL A 168 -0.35 7.44 19.13
CA VAL A 168 -1.51 6.70 18.63
C VAL A 168 -1.93 5.62 19.62
N LYS A 169 -3.19 5.18 19.54
CA LYS A 169 -3.73 4.12 20.37
C LYS A 169 -4.30 3.00 19.53
N ASP A 170 -4.14 1.79 20.00
CA ASP A 170 -4.87 0.64 19.47
C ASP A 170 -6.33 0.61 19.97
N MET A 171 -7.09 -0.41 19.57
CA MET A 171 -8.49 -0.59 19.99
C MET A 171 -8.64 -0.91 21.49
N GLN A 172 -7.57 -1.28 22.18
CA GLN A 172 -7.53 -1.51 23.65
C GLN A 172 -7.08 -0.25 24.41
N ALA A 173 -6.95 0.89 23.71
CA ALA A 173 -6.47 2.16 24.25
C ALA A 173 -5.01 2.15 24.76
N ILE A 174 -4.21 1.16 24.33
CA ILE A 174 -2.77 1.12 24.59
C ILE A 174 -2.08 2.10 23.63
N SER A 175 -1.19 2.93 24.18
CA SER A 175 -0.46 3.93 23.42
C SER A 175 0.76 3.32 22.70
N HIS A 176 1.00 3.76 21.47
CA HIS A 176 2.12 3.34 20.62
C HIS A 176 2.79 4.55 19.97
N ASP A 177 4.05 4.40 19.62
CA ASP A 177 4.76 5.39 18.82
C ASP A 177 4.18 5.45 17.42
N TYR A 178 3.97 6.66 16.93
CA TYR A 178 3.60 6.89 15.52
C TYR A 178 4.85 7.25 14.72
N ILE A 179 5.03 6.59 13.58
CA ILE A 179 6.14 6.80 12.66
C ILE A 179 5.58 7.12 11.29
N LEU A 180 6.00 8.26 10.72
CA LEU A 180 5.73 8.65 9.34
C LEU A 180 7.01 8.50 8.53
N MET A 181 6.93 7.78 7.44
CA MET A 181 8.00 7.67 6.44
C MET A 181 7.56 8.29 5.13
N GLY A 182 8.50 8.81 4.35
CA GLY A 182 8.22 9.41 3.04
C GLY A 182 9.30 9.11 2.02
N LEU A 183 8.89 9.12 0.76
CA LEU A 183 9.75 8.99 -0.42
C LEU A 183 9.41 10.11 -1.39
N ASP A 184 10.43 10.90 -1.79
CA ASP A 184 10.32 11.84 -2.90
C ASP A 184 10.38 11.08 -4.23
N LEU A 185 9.38 11.31 -5.09
CA LEU A 185 9.26 10.64 -6.40
C LEU A 185 9.94 11.43 -7.51
N LYS A 186 10.06 12.77 -7.37
CA LYS A 186 10.79 13.62 -8.28
C LYS A 186 12.24 13.77 -7.82
N THR A 187 13.17 13.70 -8.77
CA THR A 187 14.59 13.96 -8.52
C THR A 187 14.87 15.48 -8.58
N ASP A 188 15.95 15.92 -7.92
CA ASP A 188 16.37 17.35 -7.97
C ASP A 188 16.65 17.81 -9.43
N GLU A 189 17.04 16.90 -10.32
CA GLU A 189 17.25 17.19 -11.74
C GLU A 189 15.94 17.53 -12.48
N GLU A 190 14.81 16.89 -12.09
CA GLU A 190 13.49 17.21 -12.65
C GLU A 190 12.97 18.56 -12.17
N TYR A 191 13.34 19.01 -10.96
CA TYR A 191 13.06 20.35 -10.48
C TYR A 191 13.93 21.41 -11.18
N ALA A 192 15.19 21.11 -11.47
CA ALA A 192 16.12 22.03 -12.13
C ALA A 192 15.75 22.30 -13.60
N GLY A 193 15.07 21.35 -14.28
CA GLY A 193 14.64 21.47 -15.67
C GLY A 193 13.41 22.37 -15.90
N VAL A 194 12.72 22.82 -14.86
CA VAL A 194 11.49 23.65 -14.97
C VAL A 194 11.78 25.15 -14.90
N GLY A 195 13.03 25.56 -14.73
CA GLY A 195 13.49 26.95 -14.58
C GLY A 195 14.21 27.54 -15.79
N GLY A 196 14.03 27.00 -16.99
CA GLY A 196 14.62 27.49 -18.23
C GLY A 196 13.58 28.12 -19.18
#